data_a61ca32fd6765f804fa1ebe9cf61b76e
#
_entry.id   a61ca32fd6765f804fa1ebe9cf61b76e
#
_cell.length_a   1.000
_cell.length_b   1.000
_cell.length_c   1.000
_cell.angle_alpha   90.00
_cell.angle_beta   90.00
_cell.angle_gamma   90.00
#
_symmetry.space_group_name_H-M   'P 1'
#
loop_
_entity.id
_entity.type
_entity.pdbx_description
1 polymer ?
#
loop_
_entity_poly.entity_id
_entity_poly.type
_entity_poly.pdbx_seq_one_letter_code
_entity_poly.pdbx_strand_id
1 'polypeptide(L)'
;MSSTSLVDFCRAEIAGLKEARTYKTERVLEGPTGAHVRVDGRDVLMLTSNNYLGFANHPRIVEAARKALARWGNGLGSVRFISGTQQLHKDLERTISEFFGTEDTILYMSCWNANEGLF
;
A
#
# COMPACT_ATOMS: atom_id res chain seq x y z
N MET A 1 29.62 14.90 9.51
CA MET A 1 29.55 13.75 10.44
C MET A 1 30.01 12.52 9.66
N SER A 2 30.96 11.72 10.17
CA SER A 2 31.38 10.51 9.47
C SER A 2 30.23 9.50 9.45
N SER A 3 30.15 8.67 8.42
CA SER A 3 29.14 7.60 8.32
C SER A 3 29.17 6.65 9.53
N THR A 4 30.32 6.50 10.17
CA THR A 4 30.52 5.72 11.38
C THR A 4 29.70 6.25 12.58
N SER A 5 29.60 7.57 12.74
CA SER A 5 28.85 8.17 13.86
C SER A 5 27.33 7.97 13.75
N LEU A 6 26.78 7.97 12.54
CA LEU A 6 25.34 7.71 12.34
C LEU A 6 24.98 6.24 12.61
N VAL A 7 25.82 5.31 12.15
CA VAL A 7 25.62 3.88 12.39
C VAL A 7 25.71 3.56 13.86
N ASP A 8 26.66 4.13 14.58
CA ASP A 8 26.83 3.91 16.02
C ASP A 8 25.65 4.50 16.81
N PHE A 9 25.18 5.69 16.42
CA PHE A 9 23.97 6.28 16.95
C PHE A 9 22.74 5.34 16.77
N CYS A 10 22.49 4.88 15.54
CA CYS A 10 21.38 3.98 15.25
C CYS A 10 21.47 2.66 16.05
N ARG A 11 22.68 2.10 16.21
CA ARG A 11 22.89 0.90 17.02
C ARG A 11 22.55 1.13 18.50
N ALA A 12 22.96 2.25 19.05
CA ALA A 12 22.66 2.61 20.43
C ALA A 12 21.15 2.78 20.65
N GLU A 13 20.46 3.47 19.74
CA GLU A 13 19.01 3.63 19.77
C GLU A 13 18.27 2.28 19.70
N ILE A 14 18.68 1.39 18.78
CA ILE A 14 18.11 0.04 18.69
C ILE A 14 18.34 -0.77 19.98
N ALA A 15 19.53 -0.66 20.58
CA ALA A 15 19.82 -1.34 21.84
C ALA A 15 18.90 -0.81 22.96
N GLY A 16 18.73 0.50 23.08
CA GLY A 16 17.81 1.11 24.04
C GLY A 16 16.35 0.69 23.85
N LEU A 17 15.87 0.62 22.59
CA LEU A 17 14.53 0.13 22.30
C LEU A 17 14.33 -1.33 22.70
N LYS A 18 15.35 -2.19 22.54
CA LYS A 18 15.31 -3.59 22.95
C LYS A 18 15.30 -3.73 24.47
N GLU A 19 16.13 -2.95 25.17
CA GLU A 19 16.18 -2.94 26.64
C GLU A 19 14.84 -2.46 27.23
N ALA A 20 14.27 -1.39 26.65
CA ALA A 20 12.95 -0.86 27.02
C ALA A 20 11.77 -1.76 26.60
N ARG A 21 12.00 -2.86 25.88
CA ARG A 21 10.99 -3.76 25.32
C ARG A 21 9.97 -3.07 24.40
N THR A 22 10.36 -1.98 23.78
CA THR A 22 9.56 -1.21 22.80
C THR A 22 9.98 -1.47 21.35
N TYR A 23 11.07 -2.23 21.15
CA TYR A 23 11.49 -2.63 19.82
C TYR A 23 10.47 -3.57 19.17
N LYS A 24 9.97 -3.18 18.00
CA LYS A 24 8.99 -3.99 17.26
C LYS A 24 9.71 -4.84 16.22
N THR A 25 9.49 -6.15 16.31
CA THR A 25 9.95 -7.10 15.30
C THR A 25 8.84 -7.29 14.26
N GLU A 26 9.18 -7.18 12.99
CA GLU A 26 8.26 -7.46 11.90
C GLU A 26 7.96 -8.96 11.83
N ARG A 27 6.68 -9.28 11.68
CA ARG A 27 6.23 -10.67 11.46
C ARG A 27 6.01 -10.88 9.98
N VAL A 28 6.61 -11.93 9.43
CA VAL A 28 6.53 -12.24 8.00
C VAL A 28 5.29 -13.09 7.74
N LEU A 29 4.43 -12.60 6.84
CA LEU A 29 3.28 -13.37 6.34
C LEU A 29 3.76 -14.30 5.23
N GLU A 30 3.44 -15.58 5.34
CA GLU A 30 3.87 -16.64 4.40
C GLU A 30 2.86 -16.87 3.27
N GLY A 31 2.02 -15.90 2.96
CA GLY A 31 1.01 -16.01 1.92
C GLY A 31 0.14 -14.77 1.78
N PRO A 32 -0.94 -14.84 1.01
CA PRO A 32 -1.83 -13.72 0.80
C PRO A 32 -2.57 -13.32 2.08
N THR A 33 -2.88 -12.04 2.20
CA THR A 33 -3.65 -11.50 3.33
C THR A 33 -5.10 -11.99 3.31
N GLY A 34 -5.58 -12.43 4.48
CA GLY A 34 -6.94 -12.89 4.71
C GLY A 34 -7.28 -12.85 6.21
N ALA A 35 -8.45 -13.36 6.59
CA ALA A 35 -8.82 -13.51 8.00
C ALA A 35 -7.90 -14.49 8.74
N HIS A 36 -7.45 -15.52 8.06
CA HIS A 36 -6.42 -16.45 8.53
C HIS A 36 -5.18 -16.29 7.67
N VAL A 37 -4.02 -16.21 8.31
CA VAL A 37 -2.71 -16.07 7.67
C VAL A 37 -1.70 -17.00 8.33
N ARG A 38 -0.65 -17.32 7.58
CA ARG A 38 0.44 -18.14 8.10
C ARG A 38 1.61 -17.25 8.50
N VAL A 39 2.09 -17.44 9.75
CA VAL A 39 3.21 -16.71 10.34
C VAL A 39 4.05 -17.71 11.11
N ASP A 40 5.36 -17.76 10.87
CA ASP A 40 6.30 -18.69 11.51
C ASP A 40 5.79 -20.15 11.47
N GLY A 41 5.27 -20.58 10.32
CA GLY A 41 4.72 -21.91 10.10
C GLY A 41 3.40 -22.21 10.82
N ARG A 42 2.74 -21.23 11.42
CA ARG A 42 1.49 -21.40 12.19
C ARG A 42 0.35 -20.61 11.53
N ASP A 43 -0.82 -21.20 11.52
CA ASP A 43 -2.04 -20.50 11.12
C ASP A 43 -2.53 -19.62 12.29
N VAL A 44 -2.73 -18.35 12.02
CA VAL A 44 -3.17 -17.36 13.02
C VAL A 44 -4.32 -16.52 12.49
N LEU A 45 -5.18 -16.07 13.38
CA LEU A 45 -6.24 -15.12 13.05
C LEU A 45 -5.66 -13.70 12.96
N MET A 46 -5.89 -13.04 11.83
CA MET A 46 -5.43 -11.67 11.55
C MET A 46 -6.44 -10.65 12.10
N LEU A 47 -6.10 -10.01 13.21
CA LEU A 47 -6.93 -8.96 13.84
C LEU A 47 -6.40 -7.53 13.60
N THR A 48 -5.29 -7.39 12.87
CA THR A 48 -4.58 -6.11 12.71
C THR A 48 -4.58 -5.59 11.28
N SER A 49 -5.40 -6.17 10.40
CA SER A 49 -5.46 -5.80 8.99
C SER A 49 -6.49 -4.71 8.73
N ASN A 50 -6.17 -3.79 7.82
CA ASN A 50 -7.13 -2.82 7.25
C ASN A 50 -7.95 -3.40 6.09
N ASN A 51 -7.89 -4.70 5.86
CA ASN A 51 -8.64 -5.40 4.82
C ASN A 51 -10.12 -5.62 5.23
N TYR A 52 -10.81 -4.55 5.61
CA TYR A 52 -12.16 -4.59 6.19
C TYR A 52 -13.19 -5.29 5.32
N LEU A 53 -13.09 -5.15 3.99
CA LEU A 53 -14.01 -5.75 3.02
C LEU A 53 -13.52 -7.09 2.47
N GLY A 54 -12.36 -7.56 2.87
CA GLY A 54 -11.77 -8.81 2.38
C GLY A 54 -11.29 -8.75 0.93
N PHE A 55 -11.06 -7.57 0.37
CA PHE A 55 -10.77 -7.39 -1.05
C PHE A 55 -9.29 -7.58 -1.42
N ALA A 56 -8.38 -7.59 -0.45
CA ALA A 56 -6.94 -7.65 -0.73
C ALA A 56 -6.52 -8.87 -1.59
N ASN A 57 -7.21 -10.00 -1.49
CA ASN A 57 -6.98 -11.20 -2.29
C ASN A 57 -8.28 -11.77 -2.90
N HIS A 58 -9.25 -10.91 -3.18
CA HIS A 58 -10.51 -11.37 -3.76
C HIS A 58 -10.30 -11.82 -5.22
N PRO A 59 -10.74 -13.03 -5.63
CA PRO A 59 -10.42 -13.61 -6.94
C PRO A 59 -10.80 -12.71 -8.12
N ARG A 60 -11.96 -12.05 -8.07
CA ARG A 60 -12.39 -11.14 -9.14
C ARG A 60 -11.49 -9.91 -9.27
N ILE A 61 -10.96 -9.40 -8.15
CA ILE A 61 -10.06 -8.24 -8.15
C ILE A 61 -8.69 -8.65 -8.65
N VAL A 62 -8.18 -9.80 -8.22
CA VAL A 62 -6.91 -10.37 -8.72
C VAL A 62 -6.97 -10.59 -10.23
N GLU A 63 -8.07 -11.15 -10.73
CA GLU A 63 -8.25 -11.37 -12.17
C GLU A 63 -8.38 -10.05 -12.95
N ALA A 64 -9.07 -9.06 -12.41
CA ALA A 64 -9.13 -7.73 -13.01
C ALA A 64 -7.74 -7.08 -13.09
N ALA A 65 -6.92 -7.20 -12.04
CA ALA A 65 -5.55 -6.72 -12.02
C ALA A 65 -4.67 -7.42 -13.07
N ARG A 66 -4.78 -8.73 -13.23
CA ARG A 66 -4.06 -9.48 -14.28
C ARG A 66 -4.42 -8.99 -15.69
N LYS A 67 -5.70 -8.79 -15.96
CA LYS A 67 -6.18 -8.25 -17.25
C LYS A 67 -5.68 -6.83 -17.49
N ALA A 68 -5.69 -5.99 -16.45
CA ALA A 68 -5.17 -4.63 -16.54
C ALA A 68 -3.66 -4.62 -16.84
N LEU A 69 -2.87 -5.43 -16.16
CA LEU A 69 -1.44 -5.57 -16.44
C LEU A 69 -1.16 -6.03 -17.88
N ALA A 70 -1.92 -7.01 -18.37
CA ALA A 70 -1.76 -7.49 -19.74
C ALA A 70 -2.11 -6.43 -20.80
N ARG A 71 -3.06 -5.54 -20.52
CA ARG A 71 -3.54 -4.52 -21.44
C ARG A 71 -2.75 -3.20 -21.36
N TRP A 72 -2.39 -2.77 -20.16
CA TRP A 72 -1.86 -1.44 -19.88
C TRP A 72 -0.37 -1.44 -19.51
N GLY A 73 0.20 -2.59 -19.23
CA GLY A 73 1.57 -2.71 -18.72
C GLY A 73 1.67 -2.48 -17.21
N ASN A 74 2.91 -2.55 -16.70
CA ASN A 74 3.19 -2.44 -15.27
C ASN A 74 3.32 -1.01 -14.75
N GLY A 75 3.51 -0.04 -15.61
CA GLY A 75 3.72 1.35 -15.19
C GLY A 75 3.73 2.33 -16.34
N LEU A 76 3.82 3.60 -16.02
CA LEU A 76 3.61 4.71 -16.97
C LEU A 76 4.90 5.38 -17.43
N GLY A 77 5.97 5.23 -16.66
CA GLY A 77 7.24 5.90 -16.94
C GLY A 77 7.21 7.43 -16.91
N SER A 78 6.08 8.03 -16.51
CA SER A 78 5.89 9.48 -16.46
C SER A 78 4.83 9.89 -15.44
N VAL A 79 4.88 11.14 -15.00
CA VAL A 79 3.85 11.76 -14.16
C VAL A 79 2.60 12.07 -14.98
N ARG A 80 1.45 12.16 -14.30
CA ARG A 80 0.12 12.28 -14.90
C ARG A 80 -0.01 13.46 -15.88
N PHE A 81 0.49 14.63 -15.53
CA PHE A 81 0.30 15.86 -16.32
C PHE A 81 1.25 15.99 -17.51
N ILE A 82 2.27 15.14 -17.64
CA ILE A 82 3.16 15.15 -18.82
C ILE A 82 2.69 14.10 -19.84
N SER A 83 2.92 12.82 -19.55
CA SER A 83 2.56 11.70 -20.43
C SER A 83 2.14 10.43 -19.68
N GLY A 84 1.80 10.56 -18.40
CA GLY A 84 1.45 9.46 -17.50
C GLY A 84 -0.05 9.29 -17.27
N THR A 85 -0.93 9.91 -18.05
CA THR A 85 -2.39 9.70 -17.94
C THR A 85 -2.84 8.72 -19.01
N GLN A 86 -3.34 7.57 -18.57
CA GLN A 86 -4.00 6.58 -19.42
C GLN A 86 -5.52 6.69 -19.31
N GLN A 87 -6.23 6.11 -20.28
CA GLN A 87 -7.69 6.04 -20.26
C GLN A 87 -8.22 5.38 -18.96
N LEU A 88 -7.50 4.40 -18.41
CA LEU A 88 -7.83 3.73 -17.17
C LEU A 88 -8.00 4.71 -15.97
N HIS A 89 -7.18 5.76 -15.91
CA HIS A 89 -7.31 6.79 -14.87
C HIS A 89 -8.61 7.59 -15.05
N LYS A 90 -8.89 8.01 -16.28
CA LYS A 90 -10.11 8.80 -16.59
C LYS A 90 -11.39 7.98 -16.38
N ASP A 91 -11.34 6.69 -16.70
CA ASP A 91 -12.47 5.78 -16.45
C ASP A 91 -12.73 5.58 -14.96
N LEU A 92 -11.67 5.46 -14.15
CA LEU A 92 -11.79 5.34 -12.69
C LEU A 92 -12.29 6.66 -12.07
N GLU A 93 -11.74 7.81 -12.46
CA GLU A 93 -12.19 9.13 -12.01
C GLU A 93 -13.69 9.31 -12.28
N ARG A 94 -14.14 9.02 -13.49
CA ARG A 94 -15.55 9.07 -13.84
C ARG A 94 -16.41 8.13 -13.00
N THR A 95 -15.99 6.87 -12.86
CA THR A 95 -16.74 5.87 -12.09
C THR A 95 -16.91 6.29 -10.62
N ILE A 96 -15.88 6.89 -10.02
CA ILE A 96 -15.93 7.38 -8.63
C ILE A 96 -16.87 8.60 -8.55
N SER A 97 -16.77 9.54 -9.48
CA SER A 97 -17.66 10.72 -9.53
C SER A 97 -19.12 10.34 -9.67
N GLU A 98 -19.43 9.41 -10.57
CA GLU A 98 -20.79 8.87 -10.74
C GLU A 98 -21.30 8.19 -9.47
N PHE A 99 -20.46 7.39 -8.79
CA PHE A 99 -20.83 6.70 -7.58
C PHE A 99 -21.16 7.63 -6.42
N PHE A 100 -20.40 8.72 -6.25
CA PHE A 100 -20.58 9.68 -5.15
C PHE A 100 -21.46 10.87 -5.53
N GLY A 101 -21.81 11.05 -6.81
CA GLY A 101 -22.58 12.20 -7.29
C GLY A 101 -21.78 13.50 -7.24
N THR A 102 -20.46 13.44 -7.44
CA THR A 102 -19.56 14.61 -7.47
C THR A 102 -19.30 15.06 -8.90
N GLU A 103 -18.91 16.32 -9.09
CA GLU A 103 -18.61 16.88 -10.42
C GLU A 103 -17.36 16.23 -11.03
N ASP A 104 -16.32 15.98 -10.23
CA ASP A 104 -15.07 15.39 -10.70
C ASP A 104 -14.35 14.63 -9.55
N THR A 105 -13.29 13.90 -9.90
CA THR A 105 -12.46 13.11 -8.99
C THR A 105 -10.99 13.26 -9.36
N ILE A 106 -10.14 13.42 -8.35
CA ILE A 106 -8.68 13.39 -8.50
C ILE A 106 -8.14 12.13 -7.81
N LEU A 107 -7.31 11.37 -8.53
CA LEU A 107 -6.65 10.19 -8.01
C LEU A 107 -5.27 10.51 -7.43
N TYR A 108 -5.01 10.01 -6.25
CA TYR A 108 -3.71 10.04 -5.58
C TYR A 108 -3.17 8.63 -5.33
N MET A 109 -1.86 8.49 -5.18
CA MET A 109 -1.20 7.21 -4.93
C MET A 109 -1.54 6.61 -3.56
N SER A 110 -1.89 7.46 -2.58
CA SER A 110 -2.24 7.06 -1.23
C SER A 110 -3.17 8.07 -0.57
N CYS A 111 -3.86 7.67 0.48
CA CYS A 111 -4.65 8.58 1.30
C CYS A 111 -3.78 9.66 1.96
N TRP A 112 -2.52 9.37 2.27
CA TRP A 112 -1.57 10.36 2.77
C TRP A 112 -1.38 11.50 1.75
N ASN A 113 -1.02 11.15 0.50
CA ASN A 113 -0.85 12.15 -0.56
C ASN A 113 -2.15 12.92 -0.87
N ALA A 114 -3.31 12.26 -0.77
CA ALA A 114 -4.58 12.95 -0.95
C ALA A 114 -4.82 14.01 0.14
N ASN A 115 -4.50 13.70 1.39
CA ASN A 115 -4.60 14.66 2.49
C ASN A 115 -3.58 15.80 2.35
N GLU A 116 -2.32 15.51 1.98
CA GLU A 116 -1.31 16.54 1.70
C GLU A 116 -1.74 17.49 0.56
N GLY A 117 -2.38 16.95 -0.47
CA GLY A 117 -2.85 17.74 -1.60
C GLY A 117 -4.08 18.61 -1.29
N LEU A 118 -4.76 18.36 -0.17
CA LEU A 118 -5.92 19.11 0.27
C LEU A 118 -5.53 20.27 1.22
N PHE A 119 -4.48 20.14 2.01
CA PHE A 119 -4.01 21.10 2.99
C PHE A 119 -2.77 21.87 2.51
#